data_e82b7676821ac6bc30e287cc74b4cb01
#
_entry.id   e82b7676821ac6bc30e287cc74b4cb01
#
_cell.length_a   1.000
_cell.length_b   1.000
_cell.length_c   1.000
_cell.angle_alpha   90.00
_cell.angle_beta   90.00
_cell.angle_gamma   90.00
#
_symmetry.space_group_name_H-M   'P 1'
#
loop_
_entity.id
_entity.type
_entity.pdbx_description
1 polymer ?
#
loop_
_entity_poly.entity_id
_entity_poly.type
_entity_poly.pdbx_seq_one_letter_code
_entity_poly.pdbx_strand_id
1 'polypeptide(L)'
;VLLFPPHRPEEPVPGDLVATAFYLMARWDELRVGARDRFGRLPLAESAFGRVAGLDLEEPAVEGHLAALRAALRIPAPREWGVALTHDIDRIRRRTPRGLAGIARRRGPRGLAAALAGPDPWDNLPDVLETAWRRGLRSTVFLIARNAHRLDGTPRRTYERERRRMAAAVRAAGGEVGVHGSFAAADDGAALRAEVAALRAESGEPVAGSRFHYLRFRYHESVRRLEAAGLEYDTSLGFSEAPGFAAGLARPFRPYLVGEERPARLALLA
;
A
#
# COMPACT_ATOMS: atom_id res chain seq x y z
N VAL A 1 13.05 2.65 21.36
CA VAL A 1 13.78 3.91 21.15
C VAL A 1 12.84 5.07 21.42
N LEU A 2 13.29 6.04 22.18
CA LEU A 2 12.57 7.27 22.48
C LEU A 2 13.20 8.40 21.64
N LEU A 3 12.39 9.09 20.83
CA LEU A 3 12.86 10.21 20.00
C LEU A 3 12.97 11.51 20.79
N PHE A 4 12.26 11.61 21.91
CA PHE A 4 12.23 12.78 22.79
C PHE A 4 12.56 12.36 24.20
N PRO A 5 13.48 13.02 24.90
CA PRO A 5 13.83 12.68 26.27
C PRO A 5 12.64 12.93 27.21
N PRO A 6 12.46 12.12 28.26
CA PRO A 6 11.39 12.30 29.22
C PRO A 6 11.53 13.66 29.93
N HIS A 7 10.42 14.38 30.07
CA HIS A 7 10.40 15.67 30.76
C HIS A 7 10.60 15.53 32.27
N ARG A 8 10.10 14.43 32.84
CA ARG A 8 10.23 14.12 34.28
C ARG A 8 10.35 12.61 34.50
N PRO A 9 11.37 12.15 35.23
CA PRO A 9 11.57 10.71 35.47
C PRO A 9 10.47 10.03 36.30
N GLU A 10 9.65 10.81 36.99
CA GLU A 10 8.64 10.33 37.95
C GLU A 10 7.24 10.23 37.38
N GLU A 11 7.03 10.60 36.12
CA GLU A 11 5.70 10.49 35.49
C GLU A 11 5.38 9.02 35.18
N PRO A 12 4.16 8.52 35.53
CA PRO A 12 3.77 7.14 35.29
C PRO A 12 3.67 6.79 33.79
N VAL A 13 3.60 7.80 32.91
CA VAL A 13 3.70 7.68 31.46
C VAL A 13 4.76 8.69 31.01
N PRO A 14 5.91 8.23 30.52
CA PRO A 14 6.88 9.13 29.92
C PRO A 14 6.23 9.91 28.78
N GLY A 15 6.19 11.25 28.88
CA GLY A 15 5.58 12.12 27.84
C GLY A 15 6.15 11.92 26.46
N ASP A 16 7.33 11.42 26.37
CA ASP A 16 8.12 11.01 25.25
C ASP A 16 7.53 9.80 24.45
N LEU A 17 6.85 8.82 25.11
CA LEU A 17 6.17 7.73 24.39
C LEU A 17 5.07 8.26 23.47
N VAL A 18 4.31 9.25 23.94
CA VAL A 18 3.22 9.86 23.17
C VAL A 18 3.80 10.71 22.03
N ALA A 19 4.82 11.51 22.33
CA ALA A 19 5.49 12.35 21.33
C ALA A 19 6.16 11.49 20.24
N THR A 20 6.85 10.41 20.63
CA THR A 20 7.47 9.48 19.68
C THR A 20 6.43 8.78 18.81
N ALA A 21 5.35 8.27 19.41
CA ALA A 21 4.26 7.64 18.68
C ALA A 21 3.63 8.63 17.68
N PHE A 22 3.33 9.85 18.13
CA PHE A 22 2.78 10.90 17.26
C PHE A 22 3.72 11.24 16.12
N TYR A 23 5.01 11.41 16.37
CA TYR A 23 6.02 11.72 15.36
C TYR A 23 6.05 10.69 14.24
N LEU A 24 6.07 9.40 14.58
CA LEU A 24 6.10 8.29 13.63
C LEU A 24 4.76 8.13 12.90
N MET A 25 3.64 8.16 13.64
CA MET A 25 2.30 7.97 13.06
C MET A 25 1.87 9.15 12.19
N ALA A 26 2.23 10.38 12.52
CA ALA A 26 1.95 11.56 11.71
C ALA A 26 2.97 11.77 10.57
N ARG A 27 3.98 10.91 10.46
CA ARG A 27 5.08 11.08 9.48
C ARG A 27 5.63 12.51 9.51
N TRP A 28 5.92 12.98 10.71
CA TRP A 28 6.44 14.33 10.93
C TRP A 28 7.80 14.55 10.25
N ASP A 29 8.60 13.48 10.13
CA ASP A 29 9.84 13.48 9.36
C ASP A 29 9.61 13.90 7.91
N GLU A 30 8.53 13.44 7.27
CA GLU A 30 8.24 13.74 5.88
C GLU A 30 7.86 15.21 5.64
N LEU A 31 7.33 15.90 6.65
CA LEU A 31 7.08 17.36 6.60
C LEU A 31 8.36 18.19 6.68
N ARG A 32 9.41 17.65 7.29
CA ARG A 32 10.67 18.38 7.55
C ARG A 32 11.74 18.10 6.51
N VAL A 33 11.65 16.98 5.83
CA VAL A 33 12.64 16.52 4.86
C VAL A 33 12.15 16.75 3.44
N GLY A 34 12.91 17.54 2.67
CA GLY A 34 12.60 17.83 1.27
C GLY A 34 13.08 16.75 0.28
N ALA A 35 13.91 15.80 0.74
CA ALA A 35 14.45 14.77 -0.14
C ALA A 35 13.35 13.87 -0.70
N ARG A 36 13.43 13.60 -2.01
CA ARG A 36 12.52 12.67 -2.71
C ARG A 36 13.30 11.85 -3.72
N ASP A 37 12.89 10.59 -3.86
CA ASP A 37 13.41 9.75 -4.93
C ASP A 37 12.80 10.11 -6.29
N ARG A 38 13.20 9.39 -7.34
CA ARG A 38 12.68 9.61 -8.71
C ARG A 38 11.16 9.40 -8.87
N PHE A 39 10.51 8.80 -7.88
CA PHE A 39 9.06 8.57 -7.84
C PHE A 39 8.34 9.51 -6.88
N GLY A 40 9.05 10.47 -6.27
CA GLY A 40 8.50 11.46 -5.34
C GLY A 40 8.28 10.93 -3.91
N ARG A 41 8.87 9.77 -3.55
CA ARG A 41 8.77 9.16 -2.22
C ARG A 41 9.89 9.64 -1.32
N LEU A 42 9.66 9.65 0.00
CA LEU A 42 10.73 9.85 0.98
C LEU A 42 11.63 8.61 0.99
N PRO A 43 12.95 8.74 0.71
CA PRO A 43 13.88 7.62 0.83
C PRO A 43 14.00 7.14 2.29
N LEU A 44 14.19 5.82 2.47
CA LEU A 44 14.36 5.24 3.82
C LEU A 44 15.50 5.90 4.59
N ALA A 45 16.64 6.12 3.96
CA ALA A 45 17.81 6.76 4.57
C ALA A 45 17.53 8.19 5.09
N GLU A 46 16.53 8.87 4.55
CA GLU A 46 16.14 10.22 4.92
C GLU A 46 14.99 10.28 5.94
N SER A 47 14.37 9.14 6.22
CA SER A 47 13.30 8.99 7.20
C SER A 47 13.84 8.90 8.64
N ALA A 48 12.92 8.94 9.61
CA ALA A 48 13.27 8.67 11.01
C ALA A 48 13.97 7.31 11.17
N PHE A 49 13.51 6.28 10.46
CA PHE A 49 14.09 4.92 10.51
C PHE A 49 15.52 4.85 9.96
N GLY A 50 15.88 5.70 9.02
CA GLY A 50 17.25 5.76 8.51
C GLY A 50 18.19 6.68 9.29
N ARG A 51 17.64 7.64 10.05
CA ARG A 51 18.42 8.69 10.72
C ARG A 51 18.59 8.48 12.23
N VAL A 52 17.66 7.76 12.86
CA VAL A 52 17.67 7.55 14.32
C VAL A 52 18.29 6.20 14.67
N ALA A 53 19.41 6.22 15.35
CA ALA A 53 20.09 5.00 15.78
C ALA A 53 19.19 4.14 16.67
N GLY A 54 19.11 2.84 16.36
CA GLY A 54 18.32 1.87 17.09
C GLY A 54 16.82 1.89 16.81
N LEU A 55 16.34 2.73 15.89
CA LEU A 55 14.97 2.63 15.38
C LEU A 55 14.96 1.62 14.21
N ASP A 56 14.34 0.46 14.45
CA ASP A 56 14.26 -0.62 13.47
C ASP A 56 12.93 -0.54 12.70
N LEU A 57 13.02 -0.59 11.37
CA LEU A 57 11.86 -0.57 10.49
C LEU A 57 11.05 -1.88 10.57
N GLU A 58 11.71 -3.01 10.84
CA GLU A 58 11.07 -4.32 10.93
C GLU A 58 10.33 -4.52 12.27
N GLU A 59 10.60 -3.66 13.26
CA GLU A 59 9.90 -3.66 14.55
C GLU A 59 8.83 -2.57 14.59
N PRO A 60 7.57 -2.90 14.96
CA PRO A 60 6.51 -1.90 15.10
C PRO A 60 6.68 -1.11 16.41
N ALA A 61 7.64 -0.17 16.42
CA ALA A 61 8.04 0.58 17.62
C ALA A 61 6.87 1.24 18.37
N VAL A 62 5.87 1.76 17.64
CA VAL A 62 4.68 2.37 18.24
C VAL A 62 3.79 1.34 18.95
N GLU A 63 3.76 0.08 18.48
CA GLU A 63 3.03 -0.97 19.21
C GLU A 63 3.64 -1.22 20.60
N GLY A 64 4.96 -1.22 20.69
CA GLY A 64 5.66 -1.30 21.99
C GLY A 64 5.33 -0.13 22.91
N HIS A 65 5.30 1.10 22.37
CA HIS A 65 4.90 2.30 23.13
C HIS A 65 3.44 2.23 23.58
N LEU A 66 2.53 1.78 22.73
CA LEU A 66 1.11 1.58 23.06
C LEU A 66 0.93 0.47 24.11
N ALA A 67 1.72 -0.60 24.06
CA ALA A 67 1.68 -1.66 25.07
C ALA A 67 2.12 -1.13 26.44
N ALA A 68 3.22 -0.36 26.50
CA ALA A 68 3.69 0.27 27.73
C ALA A 68 2.67 1.26 28.31
N LEU A 69 2.07 2.09 27.46
CA LEU A 69 1.02 3.04 27.85
C LEU A 69 -0.22 2.33 28.40
N ARG A 70 -0.69 1.26 27.71
CA ARG A 70 -1.81 0.46 28.22
C ARG A 70 -1.53 -0.18 29.56
N ALA A 71 -0.32 -0.73 29.74
CA ALA A 71 0.09 -1.30 31.00
C ALA A 71 0.04 -0.27 32.14
N ALA A 72 0.59 0.93 31.91
CA ALA A 72 0.57 2.03 32.88
C ALA A 72 -0.87 2.47 33.23
N LEU A 73 -1.77 2.51 32.24
CA LEU A 73 -3.15 2.91 32.41
C LEU A 73 -4.10 1.76 32.75
N ARG A 74 -3.58 0.52 32.90
CA ARG A 74 -4.37 -0.70 33.16
C ARG A 74 -5.45 -0.98 32.11
N ILE A 75 -5.20 -0.61 30.85
CA ILE A 75 -6.11 -0.85 29.72
C ILE A 75 -5.77 -2.23 29.13
N PRO A 76 -6.74 -3.15 28.97
CA PRO A 76 -6.50 -4.46 28.38
C PRO A 76 -5.91 -4.37 26.97
N ALA A 77 -4.98 -5.25 26.64
CA ALA A 77 -4.48 -5.39 25.28
C ALA A 77 -5.56 -6.02 24.38
N PRO A 78 -5.69 -5.61 23.12
CA PRO A 78 -6.52 -6.32 22.17
C PRO A 78 -5.95 -7.72 21.94
N ARG A 79 -6.82 -8.72 21.83
CA ARG A 79 -6.43 -10.13 21.67
C ARG A 79 -6.52 -10.62 20.23
N GLU A 80 -7.07 -9.81 19.34
CA GLU A 80 -7.29 -10.18 17.94
C GLU A 80 -6.12 -9.71 17.07
N TRP A 81 -5.70 -10.59 16.19
CA TRP A 81 -4.78 -10.29 15.11
C TRP A 81 -5.42 -10.69 13.79
N GLY A 82 -4.99 -10.09 12.70
CA GLY A 82 -5.51 -10.38 11.38
C GLY A 82 -4.42 -10.30 10.31
N VAL A 83 -4.70 -10.90 9.17
CA VAL A 83 -3.86 -10.82 7.98
C VAL A 83 -4.68 -10.23 6.85
N ALA A 84 -4.21 -9.14 6.26
CA ALA A 84 -4.75 -8.58 5.04
C ALA A 84 -3.94 -9.11 3.85
N LEU A 85 -4.53 -10.02 3.07
CA LEU A 85 -3.89 -10.57 1.89
C LEU A 85 -4.21 -9.68 0.69
N THR A 86 -3.19 -9.05 0.12
CA THR A 86 -3.34 -8.07 -0.96
C THR A 86 -2.49 -8.40 -2.17
N HIS A 87 -2.97 -8.07 -3.37
CA HIS A 87 -2.27 -8.33 -4.63
C HIS A 87 -2.41 -7.13 -5.58
N ASP A 88 -1.29 -6.68 -6.14
CA ASP A 88 -1.25 -5.63 -7.16
C ASP A 88 -1.18 -6.25 -8.55
N ILE A 89 -2.05 -5.83 -9.45
CA ILE A 89 -2.07 -6.33 -10.82
C ILE A 89 -1.58 -5.26 -11.78
N ASP A 90 -0.26 -5.21 -11.99
CA ASP A 90 0.39 -4.31 -12.96
C ASP A 90 0.39 -4.88 -14.36
N ARG A 91 0.66 -6.19 -14.47
CA ARG A 91 0.87 -6.89 -15.72
C ARG A 91 0.10 -8.19 -15.73
N ILE A 92 -0.78 -8.32 -16.71
CA ILE A 92 -1.67 -9.48 -16.86
C ILE A 92 -1.20 -10.46 -17.92
N ARG A 93 -0.18 -10.12 -18.74
CA ARG A 93 0.34 -10.99 -19.79
C ARG A 93 1.84 -10.86 -19.93
N ARG A 94 2.52 -12.00 -19.90
CA ARG A 94 3.91 -12.13 -20.27
C ARG A 94 4.11 -12.20 -21.79
N ARG A 95 3.14 -12.77 -22.50
CA ARG A 95 3.15 -12.97 -23.94
C ARG A 95 2.77 -11.72 -24.72
N THR A 96 3.46 -10.61 -24.44
CA THR A 96 3.43 -9.41 -25.26
C THR A 96 4.53 -9.47 -26.31
N PRO A 97 4.44 -8.73 -27.43
CA PRO A 97 5.52 -8.70 -28.43
C PRO A 97 6.89 -8.38 -27.83
N ARG A 98 6.95 -7.42 -26.91
CA ARG A 98 8.18 -7.09 -26.15
C ARG A 98 8.64 -8.22 -25.22
N GLY A 99 7.71 -8.87 -24.55
CA GLY A 99 8.00 -9.98 -23.65
C GLY A 99 8.57 -11.17 -24.42
N LEU A 100 7.95 -11.55 -25.54
CA LEU A 100 8.39 -12.63 -26.42
C LEU A 100 9.76 -12.33 -27.05
N ALA A 101 9.97 -11.10 -27.55
CA ALA A 101 11.27 -10.67 -28.05
C ALA A 101 12.36 -10.75 -26.97
N GLY A 102 12.05 -10.37 -25.74
CA GLY A 102 12.95 -10.48 -24.61
C GLY A 102 13.27 -11.95 -24.23
N ILE A 103 12.31 -12.85 -24.34
CA ILE A 103 12.50 -14.29 -24.13
C ILE A 103 13.37 -14.86 -25.24
N ALA A 104 13.07 -14.56 -26.49
CA ALA A 104 13.85 -15.01 -27.65
C ALA A 104 15.31 -14.60 -27.54
N ARG A 105 15.57 -13.33 -27.15
CA ARG A 105 16.93 -12.82 -26.98
C ARG A 105 17.69 -13.50 -25.85
N ARG A 106 17.05 -13.81 -24.70
CA ARG A 106 17.71 -14.40 -23.52
C ARG A 106 17.78 -15.92 -23.54
N ARG A 107 16.81 -16.60 -24.13
CA ARG A 107 16.65 -18.06 -24.06
C ARG A 107 16.62 -18.75 -25.42
N GLY A 108 16.80 -17.99 -26.51
CA GLY A 108 16.80 -18.50 -27.90
C GLY A 108 15.46 -19.07 -28.35
N PRO A 109 15.43 -19.73 -29.54
CA PRO A 109 14.21 -20.27 -30.13
C PRO A 109 13.52 -21.34 -29.28
N ARG A 110 14.29 -22.17 -28.58
CA ARG A 110 13.72 -23.19 -27.67
C ARG A 110 12.99 -22.55 -26.48
N GLY A 111 13.57 -21.46 -25.90
CA GLY A 111 12.94 -20.71 -24.84
C GLY A 111 11.66 -20.00 -25.30
N LEU A 112 11.65 -19.50 -26.56
CA LEU A 112 10.46 -18.91 -27.16
C LEU A 112 9.36 -19.97 -27.37
N ALA A 113 9.70 -21.12 -27.92
CA ALA A 113 8.75 -22.21 -28.11
C ALA A 113 8.14 -22.68 -26.77
N ALA A 114 8.97 -22.86 -25.75
CA ALA A 114 8.49 -23.20 -24.40
C ALA A 114 7.59 -22.09 -23.80
N ALA A 115 7.87 -20.83 -24.07
CA ALA A 115 7.04 -19.74 -23.61
C ALA A 115 5.70 -19.65 -24.33
N LEU A 116 5.59 -20.17 -25.54
CA LEU A 116 4.36 -20.22 -26.34
C LEU A 116 3.52 -21.48 -26.06
N ALA A 117 4.13 -22.52 -25.51
CA ALA A 117 3.44 -23.73 -25.08
C ALA A 117 2.70 -23.49 -23.75
N GLY A 118 1.45 -23.95 -23.67
CA GLY A 118 0.65 -23.84 -22.43
C GLY A 118 0.07 -22.43 -22.14
N PRO A 119 -0.56 -22.21 -20.98
CA PRO A 119 -1.16 -20.93 -20.58
C PRO A 119 -0.11 -19.83 -20.34
N ASP A 120 -0.54 -18.55 -20.36
CA ASP A 120 0.35 -17.44 -19.98
C ASP A 120 0.64 -17.53 -18.48
N PRO A 121 1.91 -17.60 -18.04
CA PRO A 121 2.26 -17.79 -16.63
C PRO A 121 1.88 -16.61 -15.73
N TRP A 122 1.48 -15.47 -16.29
CA TRP A 122 0.97 -14.32 -15.53
C TRP A 122 -0.58 -14.29 -15.45
N ASP A 123 -1.27 -15.19 -16.15
CA ASP A 123 -2.71 -15.38 -15.98
C ASP A 123 -2.97 -16.41 -14.86
N ASN A 124 -2.53 -16.08 -13.65
CA ASN A 124 -2.55 -16.95 -12.47
C ASN A 124 -3.46 -16.43 -11.34
N LEU A 125 -4.21 -15.37 -11.58
CA LEU A 125 -5.11 -14.82 -10.56
C LEU A 125 -6.11 -15.85 -10.02
N PRO A 126 -6.75 -16.72 -10.82
CA PRO A 126 -7.63 -17.76 -10.30
C PRO A 126 -6.95 -18.69 -9.29
N ASP A 127 -5.71 -19.12 -9.57
CA ASP A 127 -4.94 -20.02 -8.69
C ASP A 127 -4.58 -19.32 -7.37
N VAL A 128 -4.25 -18.02 -7.43
CA VAL A 128 -3.97 -17.20 -6.24
C VAL A 128 -5.21 -17.08 -5.36
N LEU A 129 -6.36 -16.77 -5.96
CA LEU A 129 -7.63 -16.63 -5.24
C LEU A 129 -8.08 -17.97 -4.63
N GLU A 130 -7.96 -19.06 -5.37
CA GLU A 130 -8.28 -20.39 -4.87
C GLU A 130 -7.37 -20.79 -3.71
N THR A 131 -6.07 -20.48 -3.82
CA THR A 131 -5.10 -20.77 -2.76
C THR A 131 -5.42 -20.03 -1.47
N ALA A 132 -5.84 -18.76 -1.56
CA ALA A 132 -6.28 -17.97 -0.41
C ALA A 132 -7.56 -18.55 0.20
N TRP A 133 -8.55 -18.82 -0.65
CA TRP A 133 -9.86 -19.35 -0.23
C TRP A 133 -9.72 -20.71 0.50
N ARG A 134 -8.91 -21.63 -0.03
CA ARG A 134 -8.64 -22.95 0.61
C ARG A 134 -8.03 -22.82 2.02
N ARG A 135 -7.45 -21.66 2.34
CA ARG A 135 -6.90 -21.37 3.67
C ARG A 135 -7.83 -20.50 4.54
N GLY A 136 -9.09 -20.31 4.10
CA GLY A 136 -10.05 -19.47 4.81
C GLY A 136 -9.74 -17.97 4.74
N LEU A 137 -8.85 -17.55 3.81
CA LEU A 137 -8.46 -16.16 3.63
C LEU A 137 -9.20 -15.54 2.44
N ARG A 138 -9.45 -14.23 2.54
CA ARG A 138 -9.94 -13.42 1.41
C ARG A 138 -8.83 -12.52 0.91
N SER A 139 -8.84 -12.26 -0.40
CA SER A 139 -7.86 -11.39 -1.02
C SER A 139 -8.48 -10.06 -1.42
N THR A 140 -7.76 -8.96 -1.18
CA THR A 140 -8.00 -7.69 -1.86
C THR A 140 -7.09 -7.61 -3.09
N VAL A 141 -7.66 -7.35 -4.25
CA VAL A 141 -6.91 -7.23 -5.50
C VAL A 141 -7.00 -5.81 -6.02
N PHE A 142 -5.86 -5.14 -6.08
CA PHE A 142 -5.76 -3.77 -6.59
C PHE A 142 -5.57 -3.77 -8.10
N LEU A 143 -6.48 -3.11 -8.82
CA LEU A 143 -6.52 -3.03 -10.27
C LEU A 143 -6.31 -1.59 -10.75
N ILE A 144 -5.45 -1.39 -11.77
CA ILE A 144 -5.26 -0.09 -12.43
C ILE A 144 -6.50 0.21 -13.27
N ALA A 145 -7.24 1.26 -12.92
CA ALA A 145 -8.43 1.65 -13.66
C ALA A 145 -8.12 2.33 -14.99
N ARG A 146 -7.02 3.09 -15.07
CA ARG A 146 -6.57 3.81 -16.26
C ARG A 146 -5.08 3.67 -16.50
N ASN A 147 -4.68 2.91 -17.51
CA ASN A 147 -3.29 2.83 -17.94
C ASN A 147 -2.98 4.00 -18.89
N ALA A 148 -2.66 5.16 -18.35
CA ALA A 148 -2.38 6.37 -19.13
C ALA A 148 -0.88 6.66 -19.27
N HIS A 149 -0.05 6.08 -18.41
CA HIS A 149 1.38 6.30 -18.38
C HIS A 149 2.15 5.03 -18.79
N ARG A 150 3.33 5.19 -19.38
CA ARG A 150 4.21 4.07 -19.80
C ARG A 150 4.64 3.14 -18.66
N LEU A 151 4.58 3.62 -17.43
CA LEU A 151 4.91 2.86 -16.22
C LEU A 151 3.71 2.07 -15.65
N ASP A 152 2.51 2.27 -16.16
CA ASP A 152 1.29 1.56 -15.68
C ASP A 152 1.20 0.08 -16.14
N GLY A 153 2.28 -0.48 -16.66
CA GLY A 153 2.39 -1.92 -16.93
C GLY A 153 1.76 -2.36 -18.24
N THR A 154 0.70 -3.16 -18.22
CA THR A 154 0.07 -3.72 -19.41
C THR A 154 -0.56 -2.64 -20.29
N PRO A 155 -0.43 -2.70 -21.65
CA PRO A 155 -1.04 -1.71 -22.54
C PRO A 155 -2.54 -1.56 -22.31
N ARG A 156 -3.03 -0.32 -22.38
CA ARG A 156 -4.39 0.10 -22.02
C ARG A 156 -5.49 -0.82 -22.56
N ARG A 157 -5.54 -1.06 -23.86
CA ARG A 157 -6.62 -1.85 -24.50
C ARG A 157 -6.68 -3.30 -23.97
N THR A 158 -5.52 -3.92 -23.75
CA THR A 158 -5.45 -5.28 -23.21
C THR A 158 -5.89 -5.31 -21.75
N TYR A 159 -5.44 -4.31 -20.97
CA TYR A 159 -5.75 -4.23 -19.56
C TYR A 159 -7.24 -3.99 -19.30
N GLU A 160 -7.86 -3.05 -20.00
CA GLU A 160 -9.29 -2.73 -19.85
C GLU A 160 -10.20 -3.93 -20.10
N ARG A 161 -9.89 -4.74 -21.13
CA ARG A 161 -10.64 -5.96 -21.40
C ARG A 161 -10.52 -6.99 -20.29
N GLU A 162 -9.31 -7.24 -19.83
CA GLU A 162 -9.04 -8.28 -18.83
C GLU A 162 -9.43 -7.82 -17.42
N ARG A 163 -9.40 -6.54 -17.12
CA ARG A 163 -9.76 -5.99 -15.81
C ARG A 163 -11.17 -6.39 -15.37
N ARG A 164 -12.15 -6.32 -16.27
CA ARG A 164 -13.52 -6.76 -15.97
C ARG A 164 -13.59 -8.24 -15.63
N ARG A 165 -12.85 -9.07 -16.36
CA ARG A 165 -12.76 -10.51 -16.08
C ARG A 165 -12.13 -10.76 -14.69
N MET A 166 -11.04 -10.05 -14.39
CA MET A 166 -10.37 -10.16 -13.09
C MET A 166 -11.28 -9.69 -11.96
N ALA A 167 -11.92 -8.55 -12.09
CA ALA A 167 -12.87 -8.04 -11.08
C ALA A 167 -14.01 -9.04 -10.82
N ALA A 168 -14.55 -9.65 -11.87
CA ALA A 168 -15.58 -10.69 -11.72
C ALA A 168 -15.06 -11.94 -11.00
N ALA A 169 -13.83 -12.38 -11.31
CA ALA A 169 -13.20 -13.53 -10.66
C ALA A 169 -12.94 -13.27 -9.16
N VAL A 170 -12.45 -12.07 -8.82
CA VAL A 170 -12.24 -11.66 -7.42
C VAL A 170 -13.53 -11.72 -6.63
N ARG A 171 -14.62 -11.16 -7.17
CA ARG A 171 -15.94 -11.19 -6.51
C ARG A 171 -16.46 -12.62 -6.35
N ALA A 172 -16.37 -13.43 -7.40
CA ALA A 172 -16.80 -14.83 -7.34
C ALA A 172 -16.07 -15.63 -6.24
N ALA A 173 -14.81 -15.25 -5.95
CA ALA A 173 -14.04 -15.82 -4.86
C ALA A 173 -14.32 -15.15 -3.49
N GLY A 174 -15.28 -14.23 -3.39
CA GLY A 174 -15.59 -13.49 -2.16
C GLY A 174 -14.49 -12.51 -1.74
N GLY A 175 -13.61 -12.12 -2.67
CA GLY A 175 -12.56 -11.14 -2.47
C GLY A 175 -13.03 -9.70 -2.71
N GLU A 176 -12.17 -8.75 -2.43
CA GLU A 176 -12.39 -7.31 -2.61
C GLU A 176 -11.60 -6.79 -3.82
N VAL A 177 -12.22 -5.88 -4.58
CA VAL A 177 -11.56 -5.12 -5.64
C VAL A 177 -11.23 -3.72 -5.13
N GLY A 178 -9.94 -3.41 -5.08
CA GLY A 178 -9.44 -2.07 -4.75
C GLY A 178 -8.86 -1.35 -5.97
N VAL A 179 -8.65 -0.04 -5.85
CA VAL A 179 -7.99 0.75 -6.89
C VAL A 179 -6.48 0.69 -6.74
N HIS A 180 -5.77 0.21 -7.78
CA HIS A 180 -4.35 0.43 -7.92
C HIS A 180 -4.15 1.78 -8.59
N GLY A 181 -3.95 2.84 -7.78
CA GLY A 181 -3.84 4.20 -8.31
C GLY A 181 -2.71 4.31 -9.32
N SER A 182 -3.02 4.70 -10.56
CA SER A 182 -2.04 4.79 -11.64
C SER A 182 -0.88 5.75 -11.31
N PHE A 183 0.16 5.74 -12.15
CA PHE A 183 1.30 6.62 -11.96
C PHE A 183 0.89 8.10 -11.89
N ALA A 184 -0.08 8.52 -12.67
CA ALA A 184 -0.59 9.90 -12.67
C ALA A 184 -1.48 10.20 -11.44
N ALA A 185 -2.29 9.24 -11.00
CA ALA A 185 -3.24 9.41 -9.91
C ALA A 185 -2.57 9.75 -8.55
N ALA A 186 -1.31 9.35 -8.37
CA ALA A 186 -0.56 9.69 -7.16
C ALA A 186 -0.37 11.21 -6.96
N ASP A 187 -0.26 11.98 -8.05
CA ASP A 187 -0.05 13.43 -8.01
C ASP A 187 -1.31 14.23 -8.37
N ASP A 188 -2.31 13.60 -9.01
CA ASP A 188 -3.52 14.23 -9.51
C ASP A 188 -4.79 13.64 -8.87
N GLY A 189 -5.39 14.40 -7.97
CA GLY A 189 -6.63 14.00 -7.30
C GLY A 189 -7.84 13.88 -8.24
N ALA A 190 -7.87 14.60 -9.37
CA ALA A 190 -8.94 14.45 -10.36
C ALA A 190 -8.78 13.13 -11.12
N ALA A 191 -7.55 12.76 -11.48
CA ALA A 191 -7.25 11.45 -12.06
C ALA A 191 -7.63 10.32 -11.11
N LEU A 192 -7.28 10.42 -9.82
CA LEU A 192 -7.65 9.41 -8.81
C LEU A 192 -9.17 9.24 -8.69
N ARG A 193 -9.92 10.35 -8.56
CA ARG A 193 -11.40 10.29 -8.51
C ARG A 193 -12.00 9.64 -9.75
N ALA A 194 -11.47 9.95 -10.93
CA ALA A 194 -11.92 9.37 -12.19
C ALA A 194 -11.61 7.85 -12.27
N GLU A 195 -10.49 7.40 -11.70
CA GLU A 195 -10.13 5.99 -11.61
C GLU A 195 -11.04 5.23 -10.65
N VAL A 196 -11.30 5.78 -9.47
CA VAL A 196 -12.24 5.21 -8.49
C VAL A 196 -13.64 5.10 -9.09
N ALA A 197 -14.13 6.16 -9.74
CA ALA A 197 -15.45 6.16 -10.37
C ALA A 197 -15.55 5.12 -11.51
N ALA A 198 -14.50 5.01 -12.35
CA ALA A 198 -14.46 4.03 -13.42
C ALA A 198 -14.49 2.59 -12.88
N LEU A 199 -13.72 2.31 -11.84
CA LEU A 199 -13.65 0.98 -11.25
C LEU A 199 -14.97 0.60 -10.54
N ARG A 200 -15.60 1.55 -9.83
CA ARG A 200 -16.94 1.36 -9.23
C ARG A 200 -17.99 1.03 -10.30
N ALA A 201 -18.00 1.79 -11.41
CA ALA A 201 -18.94 1.56 -12.50
C ALA A 201 -18.73 0.20 -13.19
N GLU A 202 -17.49 -0.26 -13.31
CA GLU A 202 -17.16 -1.54 -13.93
C GLU A 202 -17.36 -2.74 -13.01
N SER A 203 -17.07 -2.57 -11.72
CA SER A 203 -17.22 -3.64 -10.75
C SER A 203 -18.66 -3.83 -10.30
N GLY A 204 -19.47 -2.77 -10.33
CA GLY A 204 -20.83 -2.78 -9.76
C GLY A 204 -20.84 -2.86 -8.22
N GLU A 205 -19.66 -2.69 -7.58
CA GLU A 205 -19.47 -2.84 -6.15
C GLU A 205 -18.75 -1.60 -5.58
N PRO A 206 -18.87 -1.34 -4.29
CA PRO A 206 -18.05 -0.34 -3.62
C PRO A 206 -16.56 -0.64 -3.81
N VAL A 207 -15.77 0.40 -4.09
CA VAL A 207 -14.31 0.36 -4.07
C VAL A 207 -13.89 1.17 -2.85
N ALA A 208 -13.50 0.47 -1.78
CA ALA A 208 -13.17 1.07 -0.50
C ALA A 208 -11.66 1.30 -0.35
N GLY A 209 -10.84 0.38 -0.87
CA GLY A 209 -9.40 0.36 -0.67
C GLY A 209 -8.59 0.83 -1.86
N SER A 210 -7.35 1.28 -1.56
CA SER A 210 -6.36 1.67 -2.57
C SER A 210 -4.95 1.24 -2.23
N ARG A 211 -4.12 1.21 -3.29
CA ARG A 211 -2.67 1.22 -3.25
C ARG A 211 -2.12 1.95 -4.46
N PHE A 212 -1.27 2.93 -4.28
CA PHE A 212 -0.64 3.63 -5.40
C PHE A 212 0.45 2.80 -6.07
N HIS A 213 0.47 2.82 -7.38
CA HIS A 213 1.51 2.18 -8.18
C HIS A 213 2.90 2.71 -7.81
N TYR A 214 3.88 1.81 -7.65
CA TYR A 214 5.21 2.09 -7.10
C TYR A 214 5.22 2.62 -5.65
N LEU A 215 4.15 2.46 -4.86
CA LEU A 215 4.00 3.05 -3.54
C LEU A 215 4.27 4.57 -3.56
N ARG A 216 3.79 5.28 -4.59
CA ARG A 216 3.95 6.73 -4.74
C ARG A 216 3.07 7.48 -3.75
N PHE A 217 3.51 7.51 -2.51
CA PHE A 217 2.76 8.03 -1.40
C PHE A 217 3.52 9.20 -0.75
N ARG A 218 2.93 10.37 -0.76
CA ARG A 218 3.32 11.54 0.03
C ARG A 218 2.28 11.71 1.13
N TYR A 219 2.66 11.38 2.35
CA TYR A 219 1.72 11.13 3.44
C TYR A 219 0.56 12.12 3.50
N HIS A 220 0.84 13.39 3.79
CA HIS A 220 -0.22 14.39 3.99
C HIS A 220 -1.01 14.71 2.72
N GLU A 221 -0.35 14.77 1.58
CA GLU A 221 -0.99 15.09 0.30
C GLU A 221 -1.81 13.91 -0.22
N SER A 222 -1.26 12.70 -0.15
CA SER A 222 -1.93 11.50 -0.60
C SER A 222 -3.17 11.20 0.23
N VAL A 223 -3.09 11.33 1.56
CA VAL A 223 -4.23 11.13 2.46
C VAL A 223 -5.39 12.06 2.10
N ARG A 224 -5.13 13.37 1.85
CA ARG A 224 -6.18 14.31 1.42
C ARG A 224 -6.82 13.91 0.09
N ARG A 225 -6.01 13.46 -0.88
CA ARG A 225 -6.52 13.03 -2.20
C ARG A 225 -7.39 11.79 -2.08
N LEU A 226 -6.99 10.84 -1.24
CA LEU A 226 -7.73 9.60 -0.97
C LEU A 226 -9.06 9.89 -0.27
N GLU A 227 -9.08 10.77 0.74
CA GLU A 227 -10.33 11.23 1.36
C GLU A 227 -11.27 11.90 0.35
N ALA A 228 -10.72 12.79 -0.50
CA ALA A 228 -11.49 13.49 -1.53
C ALA A 228 -12.01 12.55 -2.64
N ALA A 229 -11.40 11.38 -2.81
CA ALA A 229 -11.86 10.32 -3.71
C ALA A 229 -12.89 9.39 -3.08
N GLY A 230 -13.20 9.58 -1.78
CA GLY A 230 -14.17 8.76 -1.05
C GLY A 230 -13.70 7.33 -0.81
N LEU A 231 -12.41 7.17 -0.55
CA LEU A 231 -11.81 5.89 -0.17
C LEU A 231 -11.80 5.75 1.36
N GLU A 232 -11.91 4.51 1.84
CA GLU A 232 -12.01 4.19 3.26
C GLU A 232 -10.65 3.77 3.84
N TYR A 233 -9.78 3.18 3.01
CA TYR A 233 -8.44 2.81 3.43
C TYR A 233 -7.42 2.84 2.28
N ASP A 234 -6.14 2.90 2.66
CA ASP A 234 -5.02 2.81 1.73
C ASP A 234 -3.89 1.94 2.31
N THR A 235 -3.15 1.28 1.44
CA THR A 235 -2.08 0.35 1.79
C THR A 235 -0.74 0.72 1.13
N SER A 236 -0.59 2.00 0.74
CA SER A 236 0.63 2.48 0.04
C SER A 236 1.77 2.84 0.97
N LEU A 237 1.47 3.09 2.27
CA LEU A 237 2.49 3.56 3.21
C LEU A 237 3.55 2.49 3.44
N GLY A 238 4.75 2.74 2.96
CA GLY A 238 5.87 1.82 3.05
C GLY A 238 7.12 2.39 2.38
N PHE A 239 8.22 1.70 2.53
CA PHE A 239 9.46 1.98 1.81
C PHE A 239 9.68 0.95 0.71
N SER A 240 10.20 1.38 -0.43
CA SER A 240 10.52 0.47 -1.54
C SER A 240 11.85 -0.25 -1.36
N GLU A 241 12.68 0.23 -0.46
CA GLU A 241 14.02 -0.25 -0.19
C GLU A 241 14.04 -1.44 0.75
N ALA A 242 13.08 -1.49 1.71
CA ALA A 242 12.98 -2.55 2.70
C ALA A 242 11.53 -2.77 3.15
N PRO A 243 11.17 -4.01 3.51
CA PRO A 243 9.90 -4.29 4.18
C PRO A 243 9.92 -3.72 5.60
N GLY A 244 8.73 -3.46 6.17
CA GLY A 244 8.60 -3.05 7.55
C GLY A 244 7.48 -2.04 7.80
N PHE A 245 7.45 -1.50 9.00
CA PHE A 245 6.35 -0.69 9.54
C PHE A 245 6.65 0.81 9.46
N ALA A 246 6.39 1.42 8.30
CA ALA A 246 6.76 2.81 8.03
C ALA A 246 6.15 3.87 8.98
N ALA A 247 5.09 3.53 9.71
CA ALA A 247 4.52 4.34 10.80
C ALA A 247 4.80 3.75 12.20
N GLY A 248 5.61 2.69 12.28
CA GLY A 248 5.87 1.96 13.54
C GLY A 248 4.66 1.19 14.08
N LEU A 249 3.63 0.94 13.26
CA LEU A 249 2.41 0.22 13.64
C LEU A 249 2.18 -1.00 12.75
N ALA A 250 1.75 -2.10 13.37
CA ALA A 250 1.33 -3.33 12.70
C ALA A 250 -0.20 -3.47 12.59
N ARG A 251 -0.95 -2.38 12.78
CA ARG A 251 -2.42 -2.35 12.73
C ARG A 251 -2.92 -1.19 11.91
N PRO A 252 -4.17 -1.24 11.41
CA PRO A 252 -4.80 -0.09 10.78
C PRO A 252 -4.87 1.09 11.74
N PHE A 253 -4.60 2.30 11.23
CA PHE A 253 -4.71 3.53 12.01
C PHE A 253 -5.21 4.67 11.13
N ARG A 254 -5.81 5.68 11.77
CA ARG A 254 -6.20 6.91 11.08
C ARG A 254 -5.04 7.89 11.12
N PRO A 255 -4.50 8.30 9.96
CA PRO A 255 -3.43 9.27 9.89
C PRO A 255 -3.87 10.62 10.44
N TYR A 256 -2.95 11.34 11.08
CA TYR A 256 -3.20 12.70 11.55
C TYR A 256 -2.70 13.72 10.53
N LEU A 257 -3.58 14.59 10.08
CA LEU A 257 -3.28 15.66 9.14
C LEU A 257 -2.83 16.91 9.92
N VAL A 258 -1.53 17.05 10.11
CA VAL A 258 -0.92 18.10 10.95
C VAL A 258 -1.37 19.50 10.56
N GLY A 259 -1.39 19.83 9.26
CA GLY A 259 -1.81 21.15 8.78
C GLY A 259 -3.30 21.45 8.92
N GLU A 260 -4.13 20.45 9.27
CA GLU A 260 -5.56 20.56 9.49
C GLU A 260 -5.96 20.27 10.94
N GLU A 261 -4.98 19.92 11.76
CA GLU A 261 -5.14 19.61 13.19
C GLU A 261 -6.26 18.57 13.47
N ARG A 262 -6.39 17.55 12.60
CA ARG A 262 -7.41 16.52 12.72
C ARG A 262 -6.93 15.14 12.27
N PRO A 263 -7.53 14.07 12.77
CA PRO A 263 -7.37 12.75 12.16
C PRO A 263 -8.07 12.69 10.78
N ALA A 264 -7.53 11.89 9.89
CA ALA A 264 -8.17 11.56 8.63
C ALA A 264 -9.40 10.66 8.83
N ARG A 265 -10.30 10.63 7.84
CA ARG A 265 -11.49 9.76 7.84
C ARG A 265 -11.15 8.36 7.39
N LEU A 266 -10.16 8.21 6.50
CA LEU A 266 -9.69 6.92 6.02
C LEU A 266 -8.67 6.31 6.99
N ALA A 267 -8.46 5.00 6.87
CA ALA A 267 -7.42 4.27 7.57
C ALA A 267 -6.21 4.00 6.67
N LEU A 268 -5.01 3.93 7.25
CA LEU A 268 -3.83 3.35 6.62
C LEU A 268 -3.57 1.96 7.19
N LEU A 269 -3.27 1.02 6.30
CA LEU A 269 -2.76 -0.31 6.61
C LEU A 269 -1.29 -0.29 6.16
N ALA A 270 -0.37 -0.19 7.12
CA ALA A 270 1.07 -0.08 6.87
C ALA A 270 1.77 -1.41 7.13
#